data_4c736fdc9559a4692a3faa9ee7607889
#
_entry.id   4c736fdc9559a4692a3faa9ee7607889
#
_cell.length_a   1.000
_cell.length_b   1.000
_cell.length_c   1.000
_cell.angle_alpha   90.00
_cell.angle_beta   90.00
_cell.angle_gamma   90.00
#
_symmetry.space_group_name_H-M   'P 1'
#
loop_
_entity.id
_entity.type
_entity.pdbx_description
1 polymer ?
#
loop_
_entity_poly.entity_id
_entity_poly.type
_entity_poly.pdbx_seq_one_letter_code
_entity_poly.pdbx_strand_id
1 'polypeptide(L)'
;MKEVIVVEGRDDTRRLQDVVNADTIETNGSEISDETLAEIALAQEKRGVIVLTDPDFPGEQVRKIITRAVPGVKHAFLHSGQAQPADHHSSLGVEHASNKAILAALAKLYTPMPEAPAVISRQQLQQARLTAGANARARRQRLGDILHIGYTNSKQLYKRLQLFQISTADFTAAVAQLDREEQLND
;
A
#
# COMPACT_ATOMS: atom_id res chain seq x y z
N MET A 1 13.83 -12.67 -7.14
CA MET A 1 13.94 -12.02 -5.80
C MET A 1 14.13 -13.07 -4.72
N LYS A 2 14.65 -12.70 -3.55
CA LYS A 2 14.74 -13.63 -2.42
C LYS A 2 13.36 -13.80 -1.75
N GLU A 3 12.67 -12.69 -1.55
CA GLU A 3 11.34 -12.66 -0.93
C GLU A 3 10.28 -13.32 -1.82
N VAL A 4 9.26 -13.88 -1.18
CA VAL A 4 8.03 -14.34 -1.81
C VAL A 4 7.03 -13.18 -1.85
N ILE A 5 6.29 -13.00 -2.93
CA ILE A 5 5.28 -11.94 -3.05
C ILE A 5 3.89 -12.55 -2.85
N VAL A 6 3.14 -12.04 -1.88
CA VAL A 6 1.73 -12.40 -1.68
C VAL A 6 0.87 -11.47 -2.52
N VAL A 7 -0.01 -12.04 -3.32
CA VAL A 7 -0.97 -11.38 -4.21
C VAL A 7 -2.38 -11.93 -4.01
N GLU A 8 -3.38 -11.31 -4.63
CA GLU A 8 -4.77 -11.74 -4.48
C GLU A 8 -5.12 -12.93 -5.39
N GLY A 9 -4.63 -12.95 -6.62
CA GLY A 9 -5.02 -13.94 -7.60
C GLY A 9 -3.98 -14.28 -8.66
N ARG A 10 -4.39 -15.21 -9.54
CA ARG A 10 -3.53 -15.78 -10.57
C ARG A 10 -3.10 -14.76 -11.64
N ASP A 11 -3.94 -13.78 -11.94
CA ASP A 11 -3.62 -12.77 -12.94
C ASP A 11 -2.57 -11.79 -12.42
N ASP A 12 -2.58 -11.49 -11.11
CA ASP A 12 -1.50 -10.75 -10.45
C ASP A 12 -0.18 -11.52 -10.50
N THR A 13 -0.23 -12.84 -10.22
CA THR A 13 0.94 -13.72 -10.32
C THR A 13 1.56 -13.64 -11.71
N ARG A 14 0.74 -13.80 -12.76
CA ARG A 14 1.22 -13.73 -14.16
C ARG A 14 1.83 -12.36 -14.44
N ARG A 15 1.12 -11.30 -14.04
CA ARG A 15 1.57 -9.94 -14.27
C ARG A 15 2.90 -9.63 -13.59
N LEU A 16 3.10 -10.12 -12.35
CA LEU A 16 4.37 -9.97 -11.63
C LEU A 16 5.50 -10.75 -12.31
N GLN A 17 5.25 -11.96 -12.76
CA GLN A 17 6.26 -12.81 -13.42
C GLN A 17 6.78 -12.20 -14.72
N ASP A 18 5.98 -11.38 -15.41
CA ASP A 18 6.44 -10.59 -16.58
C ASP A 18 7.45 -9.50 -16.22
N VAL A 19 7.50 -9.10 -14.93
CA VAL A 19 8.31 -7.95 -14.49
C VAL A 19 9.48 -8.36 -13.62
N VAL A 20 9.27 -9.33 -12.73
CA VAL A 20 10.26 -9.78 -11.75
C VAL A 20 10.30 -11.30 -11.66
N ASN A 21 11.49 -11.87 -11.47
CA ASN A 21 11.64 -13.27 -11.15
C ASN A 21 11.42 -13.46 -9.65
N ALA A 22 10.18 -13.72 -9.24
CA ALA A 22 9.77 -13.97 -7.87
C ALA A 22 8.74 -15.10 -7.77
N ASP A 23 8.78 -15.85 -6.68
CA ASP A 23 7.72 -16.79 -6.34
C ASP A 23 6.56 -16.01 -5.70
N THR A 24 5.33 -16.49 -5.92
CA THR A 24 4.12 -15.88 -5.40
C THR A 24 3.30 -16.85 -4.57
N ILE A 25 2.55 -16.32 -3.60
CA ILE A 25 1.47 -17.00 -2.89
C ILE A 25 0.18 -16.24 -3.18
N GLU A 26 -0.86 -16.95 -3.63
CA GLU A 26 -2.17 -16.37 -3.96
C GLU A 26 -3.14 -16.54 -2.78
N THR A 27 -3.83 -15.47 -2.39
CA THR A 27 -4.80 -15.55 -1.28
C THR A 27 -6.17 -16.02 -1.76
N ASN A 28 -6.45 -15.92 -3.05
CA ASN A 28 -7.71 -16.30 -3.69
C ASN A 28 -8.94 -15.61 -3.05
N GLY A 29 -8.80 -14.33 -2.75
CA GLY A 29 -9.81 -13.48 -2.15
C GLY A 29 -9.47 -13.01 -0.74
N SER A 30 -10.42 -12.31 -0.12
CA SER A 30 -10.23 -11.70 1.20
C SER A 30 -10.42 -12.65 2.39
N GLU A 31 -10.97 -13.85 2.17
CA GLU A 31 -11.07 -14.92 3.18
C GLU A 31 -9.87 -15.86 3.03
N ILE A 32 -8.77 -15.48 3.66
CA ILE A 32 -7.52 -16.25 3.59
C ILE A 32 -7.64 -17.48 4.50
N SER A 33 -7.38 -18.67 3.93
CA SER A 33 -7.42 -19.91 4.72
C SER A 33 -6.26 -20.01 5.72
N ASP A 34 -6.44 -20.81 6.76
CA ASP A 34 -5.38 -21.05 7.74
C ASP A 34 -4.17 -21.72 7.11
N GLU A 35 -4.36 -22.57 6.09
CA GLU A 35 -3.28 -23.19 5.32
C GLU A 35 -2.45 -22.13 4.56
N THR A 36 -3.11 -21.18 3.89
CA THR A 36 -2.43 -20.07 3.20
C THR A 36 -1.67 -19.19 4.18
N LEU A 37 -2.25 -18.90 5.35
CA LEU A 37 -1.56 -18.13 6.40
C LEU A 37 -0.34 -18.87 6.93
N ALA A 38 -0.41 -20.20 7.10
CA ALA A 38 0.73 -21.03 7.51
C ALA A 38 1.84 -21.04 6.45
N GLU A 39 1.48 -21.10 5.16
CA GLU A 39 2.41 -21.00 4.03
C GLU A 39 3.12 -19.64 4.01
N ILE A 40 2.36 -18.54 4.19
CA ILE A 40 2.92 -17.18 4.27
C ILE A 40 3.87 -17.06 5.46
N ALA A 41 3.51 -17.64 6.62
CA ALA A 41 4.38 -17.61 7.81
C ALA A 41 5.69 -18.36 7.60
N LEU A 42 5.64 -19.53 6.96
CA LEU A 42 6.83 -20.29 6.61
C LEU A 42 7.71 -19.54 5.60
N ALA A 43 7.11 -18.93 4.58
CA ALA A 43 7.82 -18.12 3.61
C ALA A 43 8.48 -16.91 4.26
N GLN A 44 7.79 -16.26 5.21
CA GLN A 44 8.34 -15.14 5.98
C GLN A 44 9.57 -15.55 6.79
N GLU A 45 9.52 -16.69 7.46
CA GLU A 45 10.66 -17.23 8.25
C GLU A 45 11.88 -17.53 7.37
N LYS A 46 11.69 -18.15 6.23
CA LYS A 46 12.78 -18.65 5.38
C LYS A 46 13.34 -17.61 4.43
N ARG A 47 12.50 -16.76 3.89
CA ARG A 47 12.85 -15.89 2.74
C ARG A 47 12.49 -14.42 2.95
N GLY A 48 11.51 -14.14 3.78
CA GLY A 48 10.81 -12.86 3.84
C GLY A 48 9.65 -12.80 2.85
N VAL A 49 8.64 -12.02 3.19
CA VAL A 49 7.40 -11.84 2.42
C VAL A 49 7.15 -10.38 2.11
N ILE A 50 6.70 -10.11 0.88
CA ILE A 50 6.18 -8.81 0.44
C ILE A 50 4.71 -8.99 0.09
N VAL A 51 3.83 -8.20 0.70
CA VAL A 51 2.40 -8.18 0.38
C VAL A 51 2.14 -7.09 -0.65
N LEU A 52 1.67 -7.48 -1.84
CA LEU A 52 1.28 -6.58 -2.93
C LEU A 52 -0.14 -6.95 -3.37
N THR A 53 -1.11 -6.18 -2.94
CA THR A 53 -2.53 -6.36 -3.24
C THR A 53 -3.08 -5.16 -3.98
N ASP A 54 -4.27 -5.29 -4.51
CA ASP A 54 -4.97 -4.21 -5.18
C ASP A 54 -5.17 -3.00 -4.25
N PRO A 55 -5.18 -1.78 -4.80
CA PRO A 55 -5.39 -0.57 -4.03
C PRO A 55 -6.87 -0.30 -3.76
N ASP A 56 -7.59 -1.32 -3.29
CA ASP A 56 -9.03 -1.32 -3.03
C ASP A 56 -9.36 -1.81 -1.61
N PHE A 57 -10.66 -1.94 -1.31
CA PHE A 57 -11.09 -2.37 0.02
C PHE A 57 -10.78 -3.85 0.31
N PRO A 58 -11.05 -4.83 -0.59
CA PRO A 58 -10.63 -6.21 -0.42
C PRO A 58 -9.13 -6.35 -0.18
N GLY A 59 -8.29 -5.74 -1.01
CA GLY A 59 -6.83 -5.77 -0.85
C GLY A 59 -6.35 -5.23 0.49
N GLU A 60 -7.00 -4.19 1.01
CA GLU A 60 -6.72 -3.67 2.36
C GLU A 60 -7.13 -4.65 3.47
N GLN A 61 -8.16 -5.46 3.28
CA GLN A 61 -8.53 -6.51 4.24
C GLN A 61 -7.49 -7.63 4.26
N VAL A 62 -7.07 -8.09 3.07
CA VAL A 62 -5.97 -9.06 2.93
C VAL A 62 -4.73 -8.58 3.68
N ARG A 63 -4.29 -7.34 3.46
CA ARG A 63 -3.14 -6.74 4.17
C ARG A 63 -3.29 -6.79 5.68
N LYS A 64 -4.46 -6.45 6.23
CA LYS A 64 -4.71 -6.45 7.68
C LYS A 64 -4.66 -7.85 8.28
N ILE A 65 -5.25 -8.82 7.58
CA ILE A 65 -5.25 -10.22 8.03
C ILE A 65 -3.81 -10.73 8.10
N ILE A 66 -3.04 -10.57 7.03
CA ILE A 66 -1.66 -11.04 6.95
C ILE A 66 -0.78 -10.31 7.99
N THR A 67 -0.90 -8.98 8.11
CA THR A 67 -0.13 -8.21 9.11
C THR A 67 -0.35 -8.70 10.53
N ARG A 68 -1.60 -9.10 10.86
CA ARG A 68 -1.95 -9.60 12.18
C ARG A 68 -1.44 -11.02 12.41
N ALA A 69 -1.54 -11.88 11.41
CA ALA A 69 -1.19 -13.29 11.52
C ALA A 69 0.32 -13.53 11.39
N VAL A 70 1.01 -12.76 10.57
CA VAL A 70 2.43 -12.95 10.24
C VAL A 70 3.20 -11.64 10.45
N PRO A 71 3.74 -11.40 11.64
CA PRO A 71 4.53 -10.19 11.92
C PRO A 71 5.79 -10.10 11.04
N GLY A 72 6.18 -8.87 10.70
CA GLY A 72 7.41 -8.60 9.96
C GLY A 72 7.31 -8.68 8.44
N VAL A 73 6.16 -9.05 7.88
CA VAL A 73 5.93 -8.96 6.43
C VAL A 73 6.09 -7.53 5.94
N LYS A 74 6.64 -7.36 4.74
CA LYS A 74 6.78 -6.05 4.10
C LYS A 74 5.56 -5.76 3.23
N HIS A 75 5.22 -4.49 3.07
CA HIS A 75 4.13 -4.05 2.19
C HIS A 75 4.66 -3.19 1.05
N ALA A 76 4.24 -3.52 -0.16
CA ALA A 76 4.37 -2.71 -1.36
C ALA A 76 2.99 -2.11 -1.72
N PHE A 77 2.96 -0.89 -2.24
CA PHE A 77 1.71 -0.20 -2.60
C PHE A 77 1.76 0.31 -4.03
N LEU A 78 0.75 -0.04 -4.81
CA LEU A 78 0.44 0.61 -6.08
C LEU A 78 -0.40 1.87 -5.84
N HIS A 79 -0.23 2.87 -6.69
CA HIS A 79 -1.14 4.00 -6.74
C HIS A 79 -2.42 3.59 -7.46
N SER A 80 -3.58 4.06 -6.99
CA SER A 80 -4.85 3.74 -7.63
C SER A 80 -4.90 4.14 -9.11
N GLY A 81 -4.29 5.26 -9.49
CA GLY A 81 -4.17 5.68 -10.88
C GLY A 81 -3.24 4.80 -11.75
N GLN A 82 -2.39 3.95 -11.14
CA GLN A 82 -1.49 3.03 -11.84
C GLN A 82 -2.05 1.62 -11.97
N ALA A 83 -3.11 1.32 -11.25
CA ALA A 83 -3.82 0.05 -11.25
C ALA A 83 -5.15 0.12 -12.03
N GLN A 84 -5.38 1.20 -12.78
CA GLN A 84 -6.59 1.38 -13.59
C GLN A 84 -6.48 0.59 -14.90
N PRO A 85 -7.52 -0.18 -15.25
CA PRO A 85 -7.60 -0.81 -16.55
C PRO A 85 -7.80 0.24 -17.67
N ALA A 86 -7.43 -0.10 -18.88
CA ALA A 86 -7.56 0.80 -20.04
C ALA A 86 -9.02 1.16 -20.38
N ASP A 87 -9.98 0.32 -20.01
CA ASP A 87 -11.41 0.49 -20.29
C ASP A 87 -12.16 1.31 -19.23
N HIS A 88 -11.55 1.67 -18.11
CA HIS A 88 -12.11 2.40 -16.97
C HIS A 88 -13.38 1.79 -16.33
N HIS A 89 -13.77 0.58 -16.72
CA HIS A 89 -14.96 -0.13 -16.22
C HIS A 89 -14.63 -1.34 -15.34
N SER A 90 -13.42 -1.85 -15.45
CA SER A 90 -12.94 -2.96 -14.63
C SER A 90 -12.39 -2.49 -13.28
N SER A 91 -12.26 -3.41 -12.33
CA SER A 91 -11.69 -3.13 -11.01
C SER A 91 -10.24 -2.65 -11.09
N LEU A 92 -9.80 -1.91 -10.08
CA LEU A 92 -8.38 -1.60 -9.91
C LEU A 92 -7.62 -2.89 -9.60
N GLY A 93 -6.50 -3.14 -10.29
CA GLY A 93 -5.77 -4.40 -10.08
C GLY A 93 -4.28 -4.28 -10.35
N VAL A 94 -3.51 -5.12 -9.66
CA VAL A 94 -2.07 -5.33 -9.91
C VAL A 94 -1.86 -5.77 -11.36
N GLU A 95 -2.78 -6.57 -11.89
CA GLU A 95 -2.80 -7.08 -13.26
C GLU A 95 -2.75 -5.96 -14.33
N HIS A 96 -3.26 -4.77 -14.01
CA HIS A 96 -3.28 -3.61 -14.93
C HIS A 96 -2.09 -2.66 -14.75
N ALA A 97 -1.26 -2.88 -13.75
CA ALA A 97 -0.14 -1.99 -13.43
C ALA A 97 0.98 -2.10 -14.48
N SER A 98 1.59 -0.97 -14.84
CA SER A 98 2.76 -0.95 -15.71
C SER A 98 4.00 -1.56 -15.04
N ASN A 99 4.98 -2.03 -15.84
CA ASN A 99 6.27 -2.52 -15.31
C ASN A 99 6.93 -1.49 -14.39
N LYS A 100 6.91 -0.22 -14.78
CA LYS A 100 7.47 0.89 -13.99
C LYS A 100 6.75 1.03 -12.64
N ALA A 101 5.42 0.90 -12.61
CA ALA A 101 4.63 1.00 -11.40
C ALA A 101 4.93 -0.14 -10.42
N ILE A 102 4.99 -1.37 -10.90
CA ILE A 102 5.33 -2.56 -10.11
C ILE A 102 6.75 -2.42 -9.52
N LEU A 103 7.73 -2.07 -10.36
CA LEU A 103 9.12 -1.89 -9.89
C LEU A 103 9.23 -0.76 -8.85
N ALA A 104 8.52 0.35 -9.05
CA ALA A 104 8.49 1.45 -8.09
C ALA A 104 7.86 1.04 -6.74
N ALA A 105 6.77 0.27 -6.78
CA ALA A 105 6.13 -0.27 -5.57
C ALA A 105 7.08 -1.21 -4.82
N LEU A 106 7.75 -2.11 -5.52
CA LEU A 106 8.70 -3.05 -4.93
C LEU A 106 10.01 -2.39 -4.45
N ALA A 107 10.36 -1.22 -4.96
CA ALA A 107 11.51 -0.45 -4.50
C ALA A 107 11.26 0.28 -3.17
N LYS A 108 10.00 0.50 -2.78
CA LYS A 108 9.63 1.22 -1.56
C LYS A 108 8.72 0.38 -0.66
N LEU A 109 9.35 -0.39 0.21
CA LEU A 109 8.69 -1.33 1.11
C LEU A 109 8.55 -0.76 2.52
N TYR A 110 7.45 -1.08 3.18
CA TYR A 110 7.20 -0.76 4.57
C TYR A 110 6.96 -2.01 5.40
N THR A 111 7.61 -2.11 6.55
CA THR A 111 7.29 -3.13 7.56
C THR A 111 6.35 -2.51 8.59
N PRO A 112 5.14 -3.05 8.80
CA PRO A 112 4.23 -2.54 9.81
C PRO A 112 4.80 -2.67 11.22
N MET A 113 4.72 -1.59 12.01
CA MET A 113 5.09 -1.59 13.42
C MET A 113 3.92 -1.03 14.25
N PRO A 114 3.00 -1.89 14.71
CA PRO A 114 1.80 -1.44 15.43
C PRO A 114 2.07 -0.65 16.72
N GLU A 115 3.18 -0.97 17.38
CA GLU A 115 3.60 -0.34 18.64
C GLU A 115 4.51 0.89 18.45
N ALA A 116 4.77 1.31 17.20
CA ALA A 116 5.60 2.48 16.94
C ALA A 116 4.96 3.76 17.54
N PRO A 117 5.75 4.67 18.10
CA PRO A 117 5.23 5.94 18.57
C PRO A 117 4.72 6.78 17.39
N ALA A 118 3.61 7.50 17.61
CA ALA A 118 3.11 8.46 16.63
C ALA A 118 3.96 9.74 16.68
N VAL A 119 4.69 10.01 15.60
CA VAL A 119 5.55 11.21 15.48
C VAL A 119 4.84 12.37 14.76
N ILE A 120 3.74 12.07 14.05
CA ILE A 120 2.90 13.05 13.35
C ILE A 120 1.63 13.23 14.17
N SER A 121 1.34 14.45 14.62
CA SER A 121 0.17 14.75 15.44
C SER A 121 -1.11 14.91 14.61
N ARG A 122 -2.26 14.77 15.26
CA ARG A 122 -3.57 15.06 14.64
C ARG A 122 -3.69 16.52 14.21
N GLN A 123 -3.05 17.44 14.95
CA GLN A 123 -3.01 18.86 14.61
C GLN A 123 -2.27 19.09 13.29
N GLN A 124 -1.15 18.42 13.05
CA GLN A 124 -0.43 18.50 11.77
C GLN A 124 -1.29 17.99 10.60
N LEU A 125 -2.07 16.92 10.80
CA LEU A 125 -3.01 16.45 9.77
C LEU A 125 -4.11 17.49 9.47
N GLN A 126 -4.60 18.19 10.47
CA GLN A 126 -5.59 19.24 10.30
C GLN A 126 -5.00 20.47 9.59
N GLN A 127 -3.81 20.91 9.98
CA GLN A 127 -3.09 22.01 9.33
C GLN A 127 -2.79 21.71 7.87
N ALA A 128 -2.45 20.45 7.55
CA ALA A 128 -2.25 19.97 6.19
C ALA A 128 -3.57 19.75 5.41
N ARG A 129 -4.75 20.13 5.94
CA ARG A 129 -6.06 19.98 5.30
C ARG A 129 -6.40 18.53 4.90
N LEU A 130 -5.93 17.55 5.70
CA LEU A 130 -6.10 16.12 5.42
C LEU A 130 -7.31 15.50 6.14
N THR A 131 -7.91 16.21 7.12
CA THR A 131 -8.97 15.66 7.98
C THR A 131 -10.37 16.09 7.58
N ALA A 132 -10.53 17.34 7.13
CA ALA A 132 -11.81 17.94 6.76
C ALA A 132 -11.63 18.95 5.62
N GLY A 133 -12.73 19.30 4.96
CA GLY A 133 -12.79 20.24 3.83
C GLY A 133 -13.06 19.55 2.50
N ALA A 134 -13.49 20.33 1.50
CA ALA A 134 -13.92 19.83 0.18
C ALA A 134 -12.84 18.97 -0.50
N ASN A 135 -11.58 19.36 -0.43
CA ASN A 135 -10.47 18.68 -1.11
C ASN A 135 -9.77 17.63 -0.22
N ALA A 136 -10.18 17.44 1.05
CA ALA A 136 -9.45 16.57 1.98
C ALA A 136 -9.34 15.12 1.50
N ARG A 137 -10.34 14.60 0.76
CA ARG A 137 -10.30 13.26 0.18
C ARG A 137 -9.23 13.16 -0.91
N ALA A 138 -9.22 14.09 -1.86
CA ALA A 138 -8.24 14.13 -2.94
C ALA A 138 -6.82 14.32 -2.39
N ARG A 139 -6.65 15.19 -1.41
CA ARG A 139 -5.36 15.40 -0.73
C ARG A 139 -4.85 14.11 -0.05
N ARG A 140 -5.71 13.36 0.66
CA ARG A 140 -5.32 12.07 1.25
C ARG A 140 -4.95 11.04 0.19
N GLN A 141 -5.69 10.98 -0.92
CA GLN A 141 -5.36 10.11 -2.05
C GLN A 141 -3.95 10.42 -2.54
N ARG A 142 -3.70 11.70 -2.86
CA ARG A 142 -2.41 12.11 -3.39
C ARG A 142 -1.27 11.96 -2.38
N LEU A 143 -1.52 12.23 -1.09
CA LEU A 143 -0.55 11.96 -0.02
C LEU A 143 -0.17 10.48 0.05
N GLY A 144 -1.16 9.60 -0.03
CA GLY A 144 -0.95 8.15 -0.07
C GLY A 144 -0.09 7.72 -1.25
N ASP A 145 -0.28 8.36 -2.41
CA ASP A 145 0.52 8.14 -3.60
C ASP A 145 1.98 8.60 -3.41
N ILE A 146 2.19 9.83 -2.93
CA ILE A 146 3.54 10.40 -2.72
C ILE A 146 4.32 9.57 -1.68
N LEU A 147 3.67 9.17 -0.60
CA LEU A 147 4.31 8.39 0.46
C LEU A 147 4.37 6.89 0.17
N HIS A 148 3.68 6.39 -0.86
CA HIS A 148 3.54 4.96 -1.17
C HIS A 148 2.96 4.15 0.00
N ILE A 149 1.90 4.67 0.63
CA ILE A 149 1.22 4.00 1.76
C ILE A 149 -0.23 3.62 1.45
N GLY A 150 -0.64 3.79 0.19
CA GLY A 150 -2.02 3.57 -0.26
C GLY A 150 -3.02 4.60 0.26
N TYR A 151 -4.26 4.54 -0.24
CA TYR A 151 -5.33 5.42 0.18
C TYR A 151 -5.84 5.07 1.57
N THR A 152 -6.15 6.09 2.35
CA THR A 152 -6.81 5.96 3.65
C THR A 152 -7.89 7.03 3.85
N ASN A 153 -8.95 6.69 4.59
CA ASN A 153 -9.87 7.70 5.08
C ASN A 153 -9.23 8.52 6.23
N SER A 154 -9.92 9.58 6.63
CA SER A 154 -9.40 10.51 7.67
C SER A 154 -9.08 9.82 9.01
N LYS A 155 -9.89 8.82 9.43
CA LYS A 155 -9.66 8.08 10.70
C LYS A 155 -8.45 7.14 10.62
N GLN A 156 -8.24 6.58 9.44
CA GLN A 156 -7.18 5.59 9.21
C GLN A 156 -5.82 6.23 8.93
N LEU A 157 -5.79 7.43 8.35
CA LEU A 157 -4.55 8.10 7.96
C LEU A 157 -3.56 8.22 9.13
N TYR A 158 -4.02 8.70 10.28
CA TYR A 158 -3.19 8.83 11.47
C TYR A 158 -2.52 7.53 11.87
N LYS A 159 -3.32 6.44 11.93
CA LYS A 159 -2.81 5.10 12.26
C LYS A 159 -1.88 4.54 11.19
N ARG A 160 -2.15 4.83 9.92
CA ARG A 160 -1.32 4.37 8.79
C ARG A 160 0.07 5.02 8.80
N LEU A 161 0.14 6.33 9.08
CA LEU A 161 1.40 7.06 9.20
C LEU A 161 2.25 6.52 10.37
N GLN A 162 1.60 6.20 11.49
CA GLN A 162 2.24 5.56 12.65
C GLN A 162 2.72 4.14 12.30
N LEU A 163 1.83 3.31 11.75
CA LEU A 163 2.10 1.90 11.43
C LEU A 163 3.33 1.73 10.53
N PHE A 164 3.47 2.61 9.54
CA PHE A 164 4.60 2.59 8.61
C PHE A 164 5.73 3.55 9.00
N GLN A 165 5.68 4.10 10.22
CA GLN A 165 6.74 4.94 10.79
C GLN A 165 7.16 6.09 9.85
N ILE A 166 6.18 6.72 9.20
CA ILE A 166 6.45 7.87 8.34
C ILE A 166 7.08 8.98 9.19
N SER A 167 8.28 9.42 8.81
CA SER A 167 8.99 10.47 9.54
C SER A 167 8.30 11.83 9.37
N THR A 168 8.51 12.73 10.33
CA THR A 168 8.04 14.13 10.21
C THR A 168 8.63 14.80 8.96
N ALA A 169 9.87 14.49 8.59
CA ALA A 169 10.53 15.04 7.41
C ALA A 169 9.83 14.59 6.12
N ASP A 170 9.58 13.26 5.97
CA ASP A 170 8.88 12.72 4.80
C ASP A 170 7.46 13.27 4.69
N PHE A 171 6.73 13.33 5.82
CA PHE A 171 5.40 13.91 5.86
C PHE A 171 5.38 15.37 5.42
N THR A 172 6.29 16.19 5.97
CA THR A 172 6.39 17.60 5.62
C THR A 172 6.75 17.81 4.15
N ALA A 173 7.69 17.03 3.62
CA ALA A 173 8.06 17.07 2.20
C ALA A 173 6.88 16.68 1.29
N ALA A 174 6.12 15.64 1.66
CA ALA A 174 4.95 15.21 0.92
C ALA A 174 3.82 16.27 0.94
N VAL A 175 3.56 16.90 2.08
CA VAL A 175 2.58 18.01 2.19
C VAL A 175 3.01 19.21 1.35
N ALA A 176 4.29 19.59 1.38
CA ALA A 176 4.82 20.67 0.56
C ALA A 176 4.71 20.36 -0.96
N GLN A 177 4.84 19.10 -1.34
CA GLN A 177 4.59 18.68 -2.72
C GLN A 177 3.12 18.80 -3.09
N LEU A 178 2.19 18.36 -2.23
CA LEU A 178 0.75 18.55 -2.42
C LEU A 178 0.36 20.01 -2.64
N ASP A 179 0.89 20.90 -1.80
CA ASP A 179 0.57 22.32 -1.87
C ASP A 179 1.10 22.95 -3.18
N ARG A 180 2.27 22.55 -3.66
CA ARG A 180 2.79 22.98 -4.97
C ARG A 180 1.94 22.48 -6.13
N GLU A 181 1.51 21.20 -6.09
CA GLU A 181 0.67 20.62 -7.16
C GLU A 181 -0.71 21.29 -7.24
N GLU A 182 -1.29 21.68 -6.09
CA GLU A 182 -2.55 22.43 -6.05
C GLU A 182 -2.41 23.82 -6.67
N GLN A 183 -1.34 24.56 -6.31
CA GLN A 183 -1.07 25.89 -6.87
C GLN A 183 -0.84 25.91 -8.38
N LEU A 184 -0.44 24.81 -8.98
CA LEU A 184 -0.24 24.70 -10.44
C LEU A 184 -1.54 24.36 -11.19
N ASN A 185 -2.58 23.92 -10.47
CA ASN A 185 -3.86 23.50 -11.03
C ASN A 185 -4.99 24.52 -10.80
N ASP A 186 -4.74 25.58 -10.02
CA ASP A 186 -5.61 26.75 -9.82
C ASP A 186 -5.26 27.86 -10.83
#